data_4fe9aae1a67288b9dbe6310b84831546
#
_entry.id   4fe9aae1a67288b9dbe6310b84831546
#
_cell.length_a   1.000
_cell.length_b   1.000
_cell.length_c   1.000
_cell.angle_alpha   90.00
_cell.angle_beta   90.00
_cell.angle_gamma   90.00
#
_symmetry.space_group_name_H-M   'P 1'
#
loop_
_entity.id
_entity.type
_entity.pdbx_description
1 polymer ?
#
loop_
_entity_poly.entity_id
_entity_poly.type
_entity_poly.pdbx_seq_one_letter_code
_entity_poly.pdbx_strand_id
1 'polypeptide(L)'
;MAETSLTVPGIRYVVDPGSARISRYSKTAKVQRLPIEPISQASADQRSGRCGRVADGIAIRLYSREDYETRPRFTEPEILRTSLGAVVLHMLSVGVARTAEDVTNFGFIDPPDMKAVSDGFNELTELKAIGRKRGEVTLTHTGRQLARIPIDVRLGRMVIEAAKTGSPNLLAQVLVVVAFLSLQDHVNAGRPSVRMPTASTTGMRMRPPNFLTALNIWDACSKQTATRATTRCAVSAKPSISAG
;
A
#
# COMPACT_ATOMS: atom_id res chain seq x y z
N MET A 1 3.07 -10.04 -5.94
CA MET A 1 3.83 -10.84 -4.94
C MET A 1 4.38 -12.15 -5.48
N ALA A 2 3.63 -12.93 -6.26
CA ALA A 2 4.13 -14.20 -6.79
C ALA A 2 5.31 -14.08 -7.76
N GLU A 3 5.55 -12.94 -8.35
CA GLU A 3 6.62 -12.75 -9.33
C GLU A 3 8.01 -12.65 -8.69
N THR A 4 8.14 -11.95 -7.56
CA THR A 4 9.46 -11.63 -6.99
C THR A 4 9.63 -12.02 -5.54
N SER A 5 8.59 -11.89 -4.71
CA SER A 5 8.73 -11.85 -3.24
C SER A 5 8.70 -13.20 -2.54
N LEU A 6 8.12 -14.24 -3.16
CA LEU A 6 7.98 -15.55 -2.53
C LEU A 6 8.64 -16.63 -3.38
N THR A 7 9.50 -17.41 -2.76
CA THR A 7 10.00 -18.66 -3.32
C THR A 7 9.30 -19.82 -2.63
N VAL A 8 8.35 -20.43 -3.34
CA VAL A 8 7.71 -21.64 -2.86
C VAL A 8 8.49 -22.83 -3.41
N PRO A 9 9.03 -23.70 -2.56
CA PRO A 9 9.79 -24.86 -3.02
C PRO A 9 8.87 -25.88 -3.69
N GLY A 10 9.39 -26.62 -4.68
CA GLY A 10 8.70 -27.74 -5.30
C GLY A 10 7.61 -27.38 -6.32
N ILE A 11 7.51 -26.10 -6.74
CA ILE A 11 6.59 -25.72 -7.82
C ILE A 11 7.08 -26.30 -9.15
N ARG A 12 6.24 -27.15 -9.77
CA ARG A 12 6.48 -27.72 -11.09
C ARG A 12 5.55 -27.15 -12.17
N TYR A 13 4.44 -26.54 -11.78
CA TYR A 13 3.44 -26.03 -12.71
C TYR A 13 3.10 -24.59 -12.37
N VAL A 14 3.03 -23.73 -13.38
CA VAL A 14 2.55 -22.35 -13.28
C VAL A 14 1.43 -22.17 -14.29
N VAL A 15 0.29 -21.66 -13.86
CA VAL A 15 -0.81 -21.25 -14.73
C VAL A 15 -0.86 -19.71 -14.68
N ASP A 16 -0.63 -19.08 -15.83
CA ASP A 16 -0.57 -17.64 -15.96
C ASP A 16 -1.77 -17.09 -16.74
N PRO A 17 -2.69 -16.35 -16.09
CA PRO A 17 -3.83 -15.71 -16.77
C PRO A 17 -3.43 -14.50 -17.61
N GLY A 18 -2.17 -14.07 -17.60
CA GLY A 18 -1.67 -12.95 -18.38
C GLY A 18 -2.08 -11.59 -17.90
N SER A 19 -2.63 -11.46 -16.70
CA SER A 19 -3.07 -10.19 -16.13
C SER A 19 -2.55 -10.00 -14.71
N ALA A 20 -2.40 -8.72 -14.32
CA ALA A 20 -2.05 -8.31 -12.96
C ALA A 20 -2.77 -7.03 -12.57
N ARG A 21 -2.85 -6.78 -11.27
CA ARG A 21 -3.23 -5.46 -10.75
C ARG A 21 -2.01 -4.57 -10.72
N ILE A 22 -2.03 -3.54 -11.53
CA ILE A 22 -0.91 -2.59 -11.66
C ILE A 22 -1.32 -1.27 -11.01
N SER A 23 -0.47 -0.80 -10.09
CA SER A 23 -0.73 0.48 -9.42
C SER A 23 -0.59 1.64 -10.39
N ARG A 24 -1.64 2.46 -10.51
CA ARG A 24 -1.67 3.68 -11.33
C ARG A 24 -2.26 4.85 -10.55
N TYR A 25 -1.58 5.97 -10.58
CA TYR A 25 -2.08 7.21 -9.97
C TYR A 25 -3.04 7.93 -10.91
N SER A 26 -4.27 8.15 -10.44
CA SER A 26 -5.25 8.96 -11.18
C SER A 26 -5.03 10.44 -10.86
N LYS A 27 -4.48 11.20 -11.80
CA LYS A 27 -4.27 12.65 -11.66
C LYS A 27 -5.57 13.41 -11.42
N THR A 28 -6.68 12.95 -12.00
CA THR A 28 -8.02 13.59 -11.85
C THR A 28 -8.63 13.35 -10.48
N ALA A 29 -8.60 12.10 -10.01
CA ALA A 29 -9.18 11.72 -8.73
C ALA A 29 -8.21 11.86 -7.55
N LYS A 30 -6.92 12.15 -7.83
CA LYS A 30 -5.81 12.23 -6.85
C LYS A 30 -5.74 10.99 -5.93
N VAL A 31 -6.04 9.81 -6.48
CA VAL A 31 -6.00 8.53 -5.75
C VAL A 31 -5.25 7.49 -6.57
N GLN A 32 -4.63 6.56 -5.85
CA GLN A 32 -4.02 5.38 -6.45
C GLN A 32 -5.09 4.35 -6.76
N ARG A 33 -5.05 3.78 -7.96
CA ARG A 33 -5.95 2.73 -8.43
C ARG A 33 -5.15 1.48 -8.77
N LEU A 34 -5.80 0.34 -8.73
CA LEU A 34 -5.23 -0.96 -9.06
C LEU A 34 -6.06 -1.63 -10.18
N PRO A 35 -6.10 -1.05 -11.39
CA PRO A 35 -6.75 -1.69 -12.52
C PRO A 35 -6.12 -3.06 -12.82
N ILE A 36 -6.93 -3.97 -13.36
CA ILE A 36 -6.43 -5.24 -13.89
C ILE A 36 -6.00 -4.96 -15.33
N GLU A 37 -4.72 -5.15 -15.59
CA GLU A 37 -4.11 -4.88 -16.89
C GLU A 37 -3.34 -6.11 -17.39
N PRO A 38 -3.15 -6.27 -18.72
CA PRO A 38 -2.22 -7.27 -19.27
C PRO A 38 -0.81 -7.05 -18.73
N ILE A 39 -0.12 -8.13 -18.39
CA ILE A 39 1.28 -8.07 -17.95
C ILE A 39 2.23 -7.92 -19.13
N SER A 40 3.43 -7.41 -18.89
CA SER A 40 4.51 -7.38 -19.87
C SER A 40 5.06 -8.78 -20.17
N GLN A 41 5.81 -8.90 -21.26
CA GLN A 41 6.52 -10.15 -21.61
C GLN A 41 7.49 -10.55 -20.48
N ALA A 42 8.27 -9.61 -19.94
CA ALA A 42 9.20 -9.87 -18.85
C ALA A 42 8.50 -10.40 -17.58
N SER A 43 7.33 -9.87 -17.23
CA SER A 43 6.53 -10.40 -16.12
C SER A 43 6.04 -11.81 -16.38
N ALA A 44 5.61 -12.11 -17.61
CA ALA A 44 5.19 -13.46 -18.00
C ALA A 44 6.35 -14.46 -17.90
N ASP A 45 7.55 -14.05 -18.32
CA ASP A 45 8.75 -14.88 -18.25
C ASP A 45 9.22 -15.07 -16.80
N GLN A 46 9.14 -14.04 -15.95
CA GLN A 46 9.39 -14.17 -14.53
C GLN A 46 8.44 -15.17 -13.85
N ARG A 47 7.15 -15.15 -14.22
CA ARG A 47 6.16 -16.11 -13.71
C ARG A 47 6.48 -17.52 -14.15
N SER A 48 6.81 -17.73 -15.43
CA SER A 48 7.20 -19.04 -15.93
C SER A 48 8.46 -19.56 -15.25
N GLY A 49 9.44 -18.70 -14.98
CA GLY A 49 10.66 -19.05 -14.26
C GLY A 49 10.46 -19.53 -12.80
N ARG A 50 9.22 -19.46 -12.27
CA ARG A 50 8.93 -19.97 -10.91
C ARG A 50 8.87 -21.51 -10.85
N CYS A 51 8.46 -22.16 -11.92
CA CYS A 51 8.40 -23.62 -11.97
C CYS A 51 9.75 -24.27 -12.33
N GLY A 52 10.71 -23.52 -12.86
CA GLY A 52 12.01 -24.02 -13.31
C GLY A 52 13.19 -23.86 -12.34
N ARG A 53 12.96 -23.61 -11.04
CA ARG A 53 14.05 -23.28 -10.10
C ARG A 53 14.81 -24.48 -9.55
N VAL A 54 14.14 -25.60 -9.34
CA VAL A 54 14.70 -26.79 -8.69
C VAL A 54 14.72 -27.98 -9.63
N ALA A 55 13.74 -28.07 -10.52
CA ALA A 55 13.59 -29.12 -11.52
C ALA A 55 12.83 -28.55 -12.72
N ASP A 56 12.83 -29.29 -13.83
CA ASP A 56 12.04 -28.94 -15.02
C ASP A 56 10.58 -28.72 -14.64
N GLY A 57 9.99 -27.63 -15.16
CA GLY A 57 8.63 -27.24 -14.88
C GLY A 57 7.87 -26.87 -16.15
N ILE A 58 6.54 -26.80 -16.03
CA ILE A 58 5.64 -26.46 -17.12
C ILE A 58 4.90 -25.17 -16.78
N ALA A 59 5.01 -24.16 -17.65
CA ALA A 59 4.24 -22.93 -17.55
C ALA A 59 3.12 -22.93 -18.61
N ILE A 60 1.89 -22.82 -18.17
CA ILE A 60 0.69 -22.80 -19.02
C ILE A 60 0.19 -21.36 -19.07
N ARG A 61 0.27 -20.72 -20.24
CA ARG A 61 -0.26 -19.38 -20.49
C ARG A 61 -1.70 -19.47 -20.99
N LEU A 62 -2.63 -18.77 -20.35
CA LEU A 62 -4.06 -18.75 -20.73
C LEU A 62 -4.37 -17.64 -21.74
N TYR A 63 -3.42 -17.33 -22.59
CA TYR A 63 -3.51 -16.35 -23.68
C TYR A 63 -2.69 -16.82 -24.88
N SER A 64 -2.99 -16.30 -26.06
CA SER A 64 -2.35 -16.75 -27.28
C SER A 64 -0.90 -16.27 -27.40
N ARG A 65 -0.15 -16.90 -28.31
CA ARG A 65 1.22 -16.49 -28.62
C ARG A 65 1.25 -15.10 -29.26
N GLU A 66 0.30 -14.83 -30.14
CA GLU A 66 0.14 -13.53 -30.81
C GLU A 66 -0.14 -12.43 -29.77
N ASP A 67 -1.01 -12.67 -28.79
CA ASP A 67 -1.24 -11.73 -27.69
C ASP A 67 0.05 -11.48 -26.90
N TYR A 68 0.81 -12.52 -26.55
CA TYR A 68 2.10 -12.36 -25.88
C TYR A 68 3.09 -11.50 -26.66
N GLU A 69 3.21 -11.72 -27.97
CA GLU A 69 4.16 -11.02 -28.83
C GLU A 69 3.80 -9.54 -29.03
N THR A 70 2.52 -9.18 -28.93
CA THR A 70 2.04 -7.78 -29.00
C THR A 70 2.21 -6.99 -27.69
N ARG A 71 2.48 -7.67 -26.58
CA ARG A 71 2.63 -7.04 -25.27
C ARG A 71 3.94 -6.24 -25.15
N PRO A 72 3.96 -5.17 -24.35
CA PRO A 72 5.20 -4.44 -24.09
C PRO A 72 6.24 -5.38 -23.46
N ARG A 73 7.50 -5.19 -23.84
CA ARG A 73 8.60 -6.02 -23.34
C ARG A 73 8.77 -5.92 -21.82
N PHE A 74 8.66 -4.70 -21.26
CA PHE A 74 8.80 -4.43 -19.85
C PHE A 74 7.57 -3.66 -19.32
N THR A 75 7.28 -3.82 -18.05
CA THR A 75 6.29 -3.00 -17.36
C THR A 75 6.82 -1.58 -17.19
N GLU A 76 5.97 -0.59 -17.38
CA GLU A 76 6.31 0.83 -17.17
C GLU A 76 6.90 1.03 -15.76
N PRO A 77 8.00 1.78 -15.61
CA PRO A 77 8.62 2.08 -14.32
C PRO A 77 7.65 2.71 -13.33
N GLU A 78 7.81 2.40 -12.05
CA GLU A 78 6.91 2.88 -11.01
C GLU A 78 6.87 4.41 -10.93
N ILE A 79 8.00 5.08 -11.15
CA ILE A 79 8.12 6.53 -11.11
C ILE A 79 7.22 7.24 -12.14
N LEU A 80 6.89 6.59 -13.25
CA LEU A 80 6.03 7.17 -14.30
C LEU A 80 4.53 6.97 -14.04
N ARG A 81 4.16 6.06 -13.14
CA ARG A 81 2.76 5.66 -12.88
C ARG A 81 2.26 5.91 -11.47
N THR A 82 3.09 6.47 -10.59
CA THR A 82 2.73 6.81 -9.19
C THR A 82 2.72 8.33 -8.96
N SER A 83 2.19 8.78 -7.83
CA SER A 83 2.35 10.18 -7.41
C SER A 83 3.80 10.46 -7.05
N LEU A 84 4.33 11.58 -7.51
CA LEU A 84 5.69 11.99 -7.18
C LEU A 84 5.82 12.75 -5.86
N GLY A 85 4.71 13.01 -5.15
CA GLY A 85 4.75 13.75 -3.89
C GLY A 85 5.71 13.15 -2.86
N ALA A 86 5.70 11.83 -2.68
CA ALA A 86 6.61 11.14 -1.77
C ALA A 86 8.07 11.20 -2.23
N VAL A 87 8.32 11.04 -3.54
CA VAL A 87 9.67 11.12 -4.13
C VAL A 87 10.25 12.51 -3.95
N VAL A 88 9.49 13.55 -4.33
CA VAL A 88 9.89 14.96 -4.18
C VAL A 88 10.15 15.28 -2.70
N LEU A 89 9.27 14.85 -1.79
CA LEU A 89 9.44 15.05 -0.36
C LEU A 89 10.75 14.43 0.14
N HIS A 90 11.05 13.21 -0.30
CA HIS A 90 12.29 12.52 0.08
C HIS A 90 13.52 13.24 -0.47
N MET A 91 13.53 13.63 -1.76
CA MET A 91 14.64 14.38 -2.37
C MET A 91 14.92 15.70 -1.66
N LEU A 92 13.84 16.44 -1.29
CA LEU A 92 13.97 17.66 -0.49
C LEU A 92 14.50 17.37 0.92
N SER A 93 14.13 16.24 1.53
CA SER A 93 14.54 15.90 2.91
C SER A 93 16.02 15.54 3.01
N VAL A 94 16.58 14.90 1.98
CA VAL A 94 18.01 14.56 1.90
C VAL A 94 18.86 15.68 1.26
N GLY A 95 18.20 16.77 0.79
CA GLY A 95 18.89 17.93 0.23
C GLY A 95 19.41 17.77 -1.19
N VAL A 96 18.94 16.74 -1.91
CA VAL A 96 19.34 16.46 -3.32
C VAL A 96 18.63 17.38 -4.30
N ALA A 97 17.42 17.84 -3.99
CA ALA A 97 16.66 18.78 -4.79
C ALA A 97 16.19 19.97 -3.92
N ARG A 98 16.11 21.16 -4.54
CA ARG A 98 15.52 22.39 -3.96
C ARG A 98 14.47 23.00 -4.87
N THR A 99 14.49 22.65 -6.14
CA THR A 99 13.58 23.15 -7.17
C THR A 99 12.97 22.01 -7.96
N ALA A 100 11.95 22.30 -8.76
CA ALA A 100 11.37 21.32 -9.68
C ALA A 100 12.36 20.91 -10.79
N GLU A 101 13.22 21.83 -11.19
CA GLU A 101 14.28 21.60 -12.18
C GLU A 101 15.33 20.61 -11.65
N ASP A 102 15.72 20.71 -10.38
CA ASP A 102 16.65 19.76 -9.77
C ASP A 102 16.09 18.34 -9.80
N VAL A 103 14.78 18.17 -9.55
CA VAL A 103 14.12 16.86 -9.61
C VAL A 103 14.13 16.31 -11.03
N THR A 104 13.84 17.13 -12.03
CA THR A 104 13.82 16.70 -13.44
C THR A 104 15.22 16.36 -13.94
N ASN A 105 16.25 17.10 -13.52
CA ASN A 105 17.64 16.93 -13.94
C ASN A 105 18.42 15.91 -13.07
N PHE A 106 17.78 15.22 -12.15
CA PHE A 106 18.44 14.32 -11.20
C PHE A 106 19.14 13.11 -11.85
N GLY A 107 18.88 12.83 -13.13
CA GLY A 107 19.51 11.69 -13.82
C GLY A 107 18.79 10.37 -13.57
N PHE A 108 17.48 10.39 -13.42
CA PHE A 108 16.68 9.17 -13.44
C PHE A 108 16.91 8.40 -14.74
N ILE A 109 16.91 7.06 -14.66
CA ILE A 109 16.99 6.20 -15.85
C ILE A 109 15.80 6.50 -16.78
N ASP A 110 14.60 6.60 -16.20
CA ASP A 110 13.36 6.98 -16.86
C ASP A 110 12.86 8.27 -16.19
N PRO A 111 13.20 9.46 -16.72
CA PRO A 111 12.85 10.71 -16.08
C PRO A 111 11.34 10.97 -16.11
N PRO A 112 10.74 11.40 -15.00
CA PRO A 112 9.35 11.82 -14.98
C PRO A 112 9.13 13.10 -15.77
N ASP A 113 7.91 13.30 -16.30
CA ASP A 113 7.58 14.52 -16.99
C ASP A 113 7.51 15.72 -16.00
N MET A 114 7.80 16.93 -16.49
CA MET A 114 7.78 18.16 -15.69
C MET A 114 6.40 18.42 -15.06
N LYS A 115 5.32 17.99 -15.71
CA LYS A 115 3.96 18.13 -15.18
C LYS A 115 3.76 17.23 -13.94
N ALA A 116 4.24 15.97 -13.98
CA ALA A 116 4.16 15.07 -12.84
C ALA A 116 5.00 15.59 -11.66
N VAL A 117 6.16 16.16 -11.92
CA VAL A 117 6.99 16.83 -10.90
C VAL A 117 6.26 18.01 -10.29
N SER A 118 5.70 18.91 -11.14
CA SER A 118 4.91 20.05 -10.68
C SER A 118 3.69 19.64 -9.85
N ASP A 119 2.98 18.59 -10.26
CA ASP A 119 1.85 18.03 -9.52
C ASP A 119 2.31 17.54 -8.12
N GLY A 120 3.49 16.93 -8.02
CA GLY A 120 4.10 16.53 -6.75
C GLY A 120 4.40 17.72 -5.82
N PHE A 121 4.97 18.82 -6.35
CA PHE A 121 5.19 20.04 -5.58
C PHE A 121 3.87 20.70 -5.16
N ASN A 122 2.86 20.72 -6.03
CA ASN A 122 1.54 21.24 -5.71
C ASN A 122 0.87 20.43 -4.58
N GLU A 123 0.98 19.10 -4.63
CA GLU A 123 0.49 18.22 -3.57
C GLU A 123 1.16 18.53 -2.22
N LEU A 124 2.48 18.66 -2.18
CA LEU A 124 3.21 18.99 -0.96
C LEU A 124 2.88 20.40 -0.42
N THR A 125 2.60 21.35 -1.32
CA THR A 125 2.15 22.71 -0.95
C THR A 125 0.76 22.66 -0.33
N GLU A 126 -0.19 21.93 -0.95
CA GLU A 126 -1.55 21.71 -0.44
C GLU A 126 -1.52 21.11 0.99
N LEU A 127 -0.64 20.14 1.21
CA LEU A 127 -0.44 19.49 2.50
C LEU A 127 0.35 20.34 3.51
N LYS A 128 0.79 21.53 3.12
CA LYS A 128 1.65 22.41 3.93
C LYS A 128 2.96 21.73 4.37
N ALA A 129 3.44 20.77 3.57
CA ALA A 129 4.71 20.07 3.81
C ALA A 129 5.90 20.90 3.38
N ILE A 130 5.73 21.76 2.37
CA ILE A 130 6.74 22.67 1.86
C ILE A 130 6.27 24.12 1.93
N GLY A 131 7.24 25.03 2.00
CA GLY A 131 7.05 26.45 1.91
C GLY A 131 8.12 27.07 1.04
N ARG A 132 7.96 28.35 0.65
CA ARG A 132 8.97 29.10 -0.09
C ARG A 132 9.63 30.12 0.84
N LYS A 133 10.96 30.13 0.87
CA LYS A 133 11.75 31.10 1.58
C LYS A 133 12.83 31.64 0.64
N ARG A 134 12.82 32.94 0.36
CA ARG A 134 13.76 33.62 -0.56
C ARG A 134 13.82 32.97 -1.97
N GLY A 135 12.69 32.48 -2.48
CA GLY A 135 12.61 31.84 -3.78
C GLY A 135 12.89 30.32 -3.79
N GLU A 136 13.55 29.79 -2.77
CA GLU A 136 13.82 28.36 -2.63
C GLU A 136 12.69 27.62 -1.93
N VAL A 137 12.48 26.36 -2.29
CA VAL A 137 11.55 25.47 -1.62
C VAL A 137 12.22 24.89 -0.37
N THR A 138 11.54 25.00 0.75
CA THR A 138 12.03 24.49 2.05
C THR A 138 10.99 23.61 2.72
N LEU A 139 11.45 22.58 3.44
CA LEU A 139 10.57 21.75 4.25
C LEU A 139 10.06 22.51 5.48
N THR A 140 8.76 22.50 5.68
CA THR A 140 8.13 22.96 6.92
C THR A 140 8.39 21.97 8.07
N HIS A 141 7.94 22.31 9.27
CA HIS A 141 7.95 21.34 10.39
C HIS A 141 7.12 20.09 10.03
N THR A 142 5.96 20.27 9.41
CA THR A 142 5.09 19.18 8.95
C THR A 142 5.79 18.33 7.87
N GLY A 143 6.48 18.98 6.91
CA GLY A 143 7.22 18.26 5.87
C GLY A 143 8.33 17.37 6.43
N ARG A 144 9.07 17.86 7.43
CA ARG A 144 10.09 17.06 8.13
C ARG A 144 9.49 15.86 8.88
N GLN A 145 8.31 16.01 9.45
CA GLN A 145 7.60 14.90 10.09
C GLN A 145 7.13 13.88 9.05
N LEU A 146 6.53 14.35 7.94
CA LEU A 146 6.07 13.49 6.84
C LEU A 146 7.21 12.68 6.21
N ALA A 147 8.37 13.29 6.01
CA ALA A 147 9.52 12.61 5.42
C ALA A 147 10.05 11.42 6.26
N ARG A 148 9.67 11.34 7.54
CA ARG A 148 10.05 10.24 8.46
C ARG A 148 9.03 9.09 8.47
N ILE A 149 7.84 9.30 7.91
CA ILE A 149 6.76 8.32 7.94
C ILE A 149 6.72 7.62 6.58
N PRO A 150 7.00 6.31 6.49
CA PRO A 150 7.10 5.59 5.21
C PRO A 150 5.72 5.19 4.67
N ILE A 151 4.83 6.14 4.51
CA ILE A 151 3.49 5.97 3.95
C ILE A 151 3.19 7.09 2.95
N ASP A 152 2.07 6.96 2.23
CA ASP A 152 1.57 8.02 1.35
C ASP A 152 1.49 9.37 2.09
N VAL A 153 1.89 10.46 1.42
CA VAL A 153 2.00 11.80 2.03
C VAL A 153 0.66 12.33 2.56
N ARG A 154 -0.46 11.98 1.92
CA ARG A 154 -1.81 12.38 2.36
C ARG A 154 -2.21 11.62 3.61
N LEU A 155 -1.95 10.32 3.63
CA LEU A 155 -2.20 9.46 4.79
C LEU A 155 -1.32 9.88 5.98
N GLY A 156 -0.04 10.16 5.74
CA GLY A 156 0.87 10.69 6.74
C GLY A 156 0.38 12.03 7.33
N ARG A 157 -0.18 12.89 6.48
CA ARG A 157 -0.76 14.15 6.93
C ARG A 157 -1.94 13.95 7.87
N MET A 158 -2.82 12.97 7.61
CA MET A 158 -3.93 12.62 8.50
C MET A 158 -3.43 12.22 9.89
N VAL A 159 -2.40 11.37 9.95
CA VAL A 159 -1.79 10.93 11.23
C VAL A 159 -1.21 12.10 12.00
N ILE A 160 -0.47 12.99 11.33
CA ILE A 160 0.13 14.17 11.98
C ILE A 160 -0.95 15.10 12.55
N GLU A 161 -2.04 15.35 11.83
CA GLU A 161 -3.13 16.19 12.34
C GLU A 161 -3.86 15.52 13.51
N ALA A 162 -4.13 14.22 13.43
CA ALA A 162 -4.73 13.50 14.55
C ALA A 162 -3.84 13.53 15.80
N ALA A 163 -2.52 13.41 15.65
CA ALA A 163 -1.60 13.52 16.78
C ALA A 163 -1.60 14.92 17.43
N LYS A 164 -1.79 15.98 16.66
CA LYS A 164 -1.85 17.36 17.18
C LYS A 164 -3.07 17.63 18.06
N THR A 165 -4.16 16.87 17.90
CA THR A 165 -5.37 17.06 18.72
C THR A 165 -5.18 16.66 20.18
N GLY A 166 -4.12 15.89 20.49
CA GLY A 166 -3.86 15.37 21.83
C GLY A 166 -4.85 14.28 22.30
N SER A 167 -5.75 13.83 21.43
CA SER A 167 -6.71 12.76 21.75
C SER A 167 -6.16 11.38 21.35
N PRO A 168 -5.80 10.52 22.33
CA PRO A 168 -5.28 9.17 22.03
C PRO A 168 -6.29 8.31 21.28
N ASN A 169 -7.58 8.46 21.57
CA ASN A 169 -8.65 7.70 20.93
C ASN A 169 -8.78 8.08 19.44
N LEU A 170 -8.79 9.38 19.12
CA LEU A 170 -8.82 9.86 17.73
C LEU A 170 -7.59 9.37 16.94
N LEU A 171 -6.40 9.47 17.56
CA LEU A 171 -5.17 9.00 16.93
C LEU A 171 -5.24 7.50 16.62
N ALA A 172 -5.71 6.68 17.57
CA ALA A 172 -5.86 5.25 17.38
C ALA A 172 -6.83 4.92 16.22
N GLN A 173 -7.97 5.60 16.15
CA GLN A 173 -8.93 5.43 15.06
C GLN A 173 -8.34 5.82 13.71
N VAL A 174 -7.63 6.95 13.62
CA VAL A 174 -7.00 7.40 12.38
C VAL A 174 -5.89 6.44 11.95
N LEU A 175 -5.09 5.90 12.89
CA LEU A 175 -4.07 4.91 12.58
C LEU A 175 -4.66 3.63 11.97
N VAL A 176 -5.79 3.15 12.47
CA VAL A 176 -6.51 1.98 11.91
C VAL A 176 -6.94 2.26 10.48
N VAL A 177 -7.52 3.43 10.24
CA VAL A 177 -7.97 3.83 8.90
C VAL A 177 -6.81 3.96 7.93
N VAL A 178 -5.74 4.62 8.35
CA VAL A 178 -4.54 4.80 7.54
C VAL A 178 -3.89 3.45 7.25
N ALA A 179 -3.79 2.55 8.22
CA ALA A 179 -3.29 1.20 8.02
C ALA A 179 -4.14 0.44 6.99
N PHE A 180 -5.46 0.52 7.10
CA PHE A 180 -6.38 -0.10 6.14
C PHE A 180 -6.22 0.47 4.72
N LEU A 181 -6.13 1.79 4.59
CA LEU A 181 -5.95 2.46 3.30
C LEU A 181 -4.56 2.22 2.69
N SER A 182 -3.55 1.98 3.52
CA SER A 182 -2.18 1.65 3.06
C SER A 182 -2.07 0.23 2.51
N LEU A 183 -2.97 -0.67 2.91
CA LEU A 183 -3.02 -2.04 2.42
C LEU A 183 -3.78 -2.09 1.09
N GLN A 184 -3.13 -1.68 0.00
CA GLN A 184 -3.73 -1.59 -1.34
C GLN A 184 -4.32 -2.91 -1.86
N ASP A 185 -3.86 -4.06 -1.38
CA ASP A 185 -4.26 -5.38 -1.88
C ASP A 185 -5.57 -5.91 -1.29
N HIS A 186 -6.04 -5.40 -0.16
CA HIS A 186 -7.18 -5.99 0.57
C HIS A 186 -8.54 -5.42 0.18
N VAL A 187 -8.60 -4.20 -0.32
CA VAL A 187 -9.88 -3.55 -0.68
C VAL A 187 -10.51 -4.16 -1.93
N ASN A 188 -9.71 -4.86 -2.74
CA ASN A 188 -10.13 -5.49 -4.00
C ASN A 188 -9.91 -7.01 -4.06
N ALA A 189 -9.38 -7.64 -3.02
CA ALA A 189 -9.39 -9.10 -2.92
C ALA A 189 -10.84 -9.55 -2.78
N GLY A 190 -11.35 -10.23 -3.79
CA GLY A 190 -12.69 -10.78 -3.75
C GLY A 190 -12.90 -11.58 -2.47
N ARG A 191 -14.06 -11.39 -1.89
CA ARG A 191 -14.65 -12.03 -0.70
C ARG A 191 -13.65 -12.80 0.16
N PRO A 192 -13.30 -12.31 1.36
CA PRO A 192 -12.58 -13.15 2.30
C PRO A 192 -13.42 -14.39 2.57
N SER A 193 -12.88 -15.56 2.31
CA SER A 193 -13.43 -16.84 2.79
C SER A 193 -13.20 -16.99 4.30
N VAL A 194 -13.48 -15.95 5.05
CA VAL A 194 -13.63 -16.05 6.49
C VAL A 194 -15.03 -16.59 6.71
N ARG A 195 -15.14 -17.91 6.96
CA ARG A 195 -16.32 -18.50 7.56
C ARG A 195 -16.56 -17.77 8.88
N MET A 196 -17.42 -16.77 8.86
CA MET A 196 -18.00 -16.25 10.09
C MET A 196 -18.86 -17.36 10.70
N PRO A 197 -18.80 -17.58 12.02
CA PRO A 197 -19.76 -18.48 12.67
C PRO A 197 -21.16 -17.97 12.35
N THR A 198 -22.01 -18.86 11.85
CA THR A 198 -23.38 -18.64 11.48
C THR A 198 -24.20 -18.16 12.68
N ALA A 199 -24.45 -16.87 12.75
CA ALA A 199 -25.64 -16.36 13.40
C ALA A 199 -26.62 -16.01 12.27
N SER A 200 -27.70 -16.72 12.20
CA SER A 200 -28.82 -16.52 11.30
C SER A 200 -29.32 -15.08 11.37
N THR A 201 -29.38 -14.37 10.26
CA THR A 201 -30.48 -13.44 9.95
C THR A 201 -30.30 -12.80 8.57
N THR A 202 -31.28 -13.04 7.71
CA THR A 202 -31.92 -12.16 6.71
C THR A 202 -31.03 -11.20 5.89
N GLY A 203 -30.86 -11.54 4.63
CA GLY A 203 -30.94 -10.67 3.46
C GLY A 203 -30.23 -9.29 3.50
N MET A 204 -28.93 -9.22 3.73
CA MET A 204 -28.20 -7.96 3.61
C MET A 204 -27.16 -8.06 2.50
N ARG A 205 -27.43 -7.43 1.34
CA ARG A 205 -26.43 -7.20 0.29
C ARG A 205 -25.29 -6.42 0.91
N MET A 206 -24.14 -7.07 1.16
CA MET A 206 -22.93 -6.40 1.62
C MET A 206 -22.47 -5.43 0.52
N ARG A 207 -22.60 -4.15 0.79
CA ARG A 207 -21.81 -3.09 0.13
C ARG A 207 -20.32 -3.30 0.47
N PRO A 208 -19.39 -2.88 -0.41
CA PRO A 208 -17.97 -2.94 -0.08
C PRO A 208 -17.71 -2.24 1.27
N PRO A 209 -16.79 -2.74 2.09
CA PRO A 209 -16.56 -2.21 3.42
C PRO A 209 -16.21 -0.72 3.30
N ASN A 210 -17.05 0.12 3.86
CA ASN A 210 -16.78 1.54 4.00
C ASN A 210 -15.95 1.75 5.28
N PHE A 211 -15.47 2.97 5.45
CA PHE A 211 -14.70 3.42 6.61
C PHE A 211 -15.29 2.98 7.97
N LEU A 212 -16.61 3.06 8.13
CA LEU A 212 -17.31 2.66 9.36
C LEU A 212 -17.21 1.15 9.61
N THR A 213 -17.18 0.34 8.56
CA THR A 213 -17.02 -1.12 8.68
C THR A 213 -15.61 -1.48 9.17
N ALA A 214 -14.58 -0.79 8.72
CA ALA A 214 -13.21 -0.99 9.19
C ALA A 214 -13.05 -0.64 10.68
N LEU A 215 -13.65 0.47 11.12
CA LEU A 215 -13.70 0.86 12.53
C LEU A 215 -14.47 -0.13 13.40
N ASN A 216 -15.62 -0.63 12.93
CA ASN A 216 -16.41 -1.62 13.66
C ASN A 216 -15.69 -2.96 13.81
N ILE A 217 -14.96 -3.40 12.77
CA ILE A 217 -14.13 -4.62 12.83
C ILE A 217 -13.01 -4.43 13.86
N TRP A 218 -12.34 -3.28 13.85
CA TRP A 218 -11.31 -2.95 14.84
C TRP A 218 -11.85 -2.95 16.26
N ASP A 219 -12.98 -2.31 16.51
CA ASP A 219 -13.62 -2.24 17.82
C ASP A 219 -14.01 -3.63 18.35
N ALA A 220 -14.50 -4.50 17.46
CA ALA A 220 -14.79 -5.90 17.79
C ALA A 220 -13.52 -6.69 18.11
N CYS A 221 -12.44 -6.53 17.33
CA CYS A 221 -11.17 -7.20 17.55
C CYS A 221 -10.47 -6.72 18.84
N SER A 222 -10.48 -5.40 19.12
CA SER A 222 -9.86 -4.83 20.31
C SER A 222 -10.55 -5.30 21.59
N LYS A 223 -11.89 -5.39 21.59
CA LYS A 223 -12.69 -5.94 22.71
C LYS A 223 -12.39 -7.42 22.95
N GLN A 224 -12.25 -8.22 21.89
CA GLN A 224 -11.88 -9.64 22.03
C GLN A 224 -10.46 -9.83 22.56
N THR A 225 -9.51 -8.99 22.18
CA THR A 225 -8.13 -9.04 22.68
C THR A 225 -8.06 -8.64 24.14
N ALA A 226 -8.78 -7.61 24.56
CA ALA A 226 -8.89 -7.20 25.97
C ALA A 226 -9.50 -8.30 26.83
N THR A 227 -10.56 -8.96 26.36
CA THR A 227 -11.21 -10.08 27.08
C THR A 227 -10.26 -11.28 27.23
N ARG A 228 -9.47 -11.61 26.20
CA ARG A 228 -8.48 -12.69 26.27
C ARG A 228 -7.31 -12.36 27.21
N ALA A 229 -6.87 -11.10 27.27
CA ALA A 229 -5.84 -10.66 28.20
C ALA A 229 -6.33 -10.75 29.65
N THR A 230 -7.56 -10.34 29.92
CA THR A 230 -8.19 -10.42 31.26
C THR A 230 -8.37 -11.89 31.70
N THR A 231 -8.77 -12.78 30.79
CA THR A 231 -8.90 -14.21 31.08
C THR A 231 -7.55 -14.86 31.36
N ARG A 232 -6.47 -14.47 30.66
CA ARG A 232 -5.12 -14.97 30.96
C ARG A 232 -4.59 -14.49 32.30
N CYS A 233 -4.83 -13.26 32.72
CA CYS A 233 -4.48 -12.75 34.04
C CYS A 233 -5.26 -13.47 35.16
N ALA A 234 -6.53 -13.78 34.94
CA ALA A 234 -7.35 -14.50 35.93
C ALA A 234 -6.95 -15.97 36.11
N VAL A 235 -6.41 -16.63 35.08
CA VAL A 235 -5.96 -18.03 35.15
C VAL A 235 -4.58 -18.15 35.83
N SER A 236 -3.76 -17.09 35.84
CA SER A 236 -2.44 -17.12 36.50
C SER A 236 -2.47 -16.79 38.00
N ALA A 237 -3.61 -16.37 38.53
CA ALA A 237 -3.81 -16.05 39.94
C ALA A 237 -4.54 -17.19 40.72
N LYS A 238 -4.05 -18.43 40.64
CA LYS A 238 -4.46 -19.45 41.59
C LYS A 238 -3.62 -19.34 42.86
N PRO A 239 -4.24 -19.15 44.05
CA PRO A 239 -3.51 -19.19 45.30
C PRO A 239 -3.00 -20.63 45.57
N SER A 240 -1.72 -20.73 45.84
CA SER A 240 -1.14 -21.95 46.40
C SER A 240 -1.73 -22.18 47.79
N ILE A 241 -2.62 -23.12 47.93
CA ILE A 241 -3.07 -23.61 49.23
C ILE A 241 -1.94 -24.51 49.76
N SER A 242 -1.19 -24.02 50.75
CA SER A 242 -0.29 -24.81 51.55
C SER A 242 -1.15 -25.66 52.49
N ALA A 243 -1.13 -26.98 52.29
CA ALA A 243 -1.58 -27.92 53.33
C ALA A 243 -0.45 -28.07 54.33
N GLY A 244 -0.75 -27.74 55.59
CA GLY A 244 0.06 -28.13 56.76
C GLY A 244 -0.27 -29.54 57.18
#